data_ff5bda10bf80574db5ec156c5bc63bc4
#
_entry.id   ff5bda10bf80574db5ec156c5bc63bc4
#
_cell.length_a   1.000
_cell.length_b   1.000
_cell.length_c   1.000
_cell.angle_alpha   90.00
_cell.angle_beta   90.00
_cell.angle_gamma   90.00
#
_symmetry.space_group_name_H-M   'P 1'
#
loop_
_entity.id
_entity.type
_entity.pdbx_description
1 polymer ?
#
loop_
_entity_poly.entity_id
_entity_poly.type
_entity_poly.pdbx_seq_one_letter_code
_entity_poly.pdbx_strand_id
1 'polypeptide(L)'
;IYDSIIALYDQYCETTDPEQREKLATQINECSMREAKVSSTEDFFNLLDLIGAEGVNAFTSFDVTAYHNSFPEAEMYRWLTIFSDRLIDPVFRTFQAELENVFEEYNMYANNPSSQASKQLMQDIYKGSPYERDVIGHPEHLKNPRLSKLIEFYNTWYVPNNMALILVGDFD
;
A
#
# COMPACT_ATOMS: atom_id res chain seq x y z
N ILE A 1 -15.99 -9.34 -8.20
CA ILE A 1 -14.62 -9.85 -7.97
C ILE A 1 -14.05 -9.22 -6.71
N TYR A 2 -14.04 -7.87 -6.61
CA TYR A 2 -13.41 -7.16 -5.49
C TYR A 2 -13.98 -7.54 -4.11
N ASP A 3 -15.30 -7.51 -3.93
CA ASP A 3 -15.93 -7.90 -2.67
C ASP A 3 -15.67 -9.38 -2.31
N SER A 4 -15.56 -10.23 -3.33
CA SER A 4 -15.25 -11.64 -3.13
C SER A 4 -13.83 -11.85 -2.62
N ILE A 5 -12.87 -11.07 -3.11
CA ILE A 5 -11.46 -11.16 -2.68
C ILE A 5 -11.30 -10.70 -1.23
N ILE A 6 -12.00 -9.63 -0.82
CA ILE A 6 -12.03 -9.15 0.57
C ILE A 6 -12.52 -10.25 1.52
N ALA A 7 -13.65 -10.86 1.18
CA ALA A 7 -14.25 -11.92 1.99
C ALA A 7 -13.34 -13.16 2.09
N LEU A 8 -12.62 -13.52 1.01
CA LEU A 8 -11.69 -14.65 1.01
C LEU A 8 -10.48 -14.38 1.92
N TYR A 9 -9.92 -13.16 1.91
CA TYR A 9 -8.83 -12.79 2.82
C TYR A 9 -9.26 -12.83 4.29
N ASP A 10 -10.46 -12.35 4.60
CA ASP A 10 -10.97 -12.39 5.97
C ASP A 10 -11.16 -13.84 6.45
N GLN A 11 -11.72 -14.71 5.62
CA GLN A 11 -11.84 -16.14 5.93
C GLN A 11 -10.47 -16.82 6.07
N TYR A 12 -9.51 -16.48 5.23
CA TYR A 12 -8.14 -17.00 5.29
C TYR A 12 -7.45 -16.66 6.61
N CYS A 13 -7.67 -15.44 7.13
CA CYS A 13 -7.13 -15.03 8.42
C CYS A 13 -7.80 -15.70 9.62
N GLU A 14 -9.08 -16.07 9.49
CA GLU A 14 -9.87 -16.63 10.59
C GLU A 14 -9.66 -18.15 10.76
N THR A 15 -9.29 -18.85 9.70
CA THR A 15 -9.05 -20.29 9.80
C THR A 15 -7.61 -20.66 10.12
N THR A 16 -7.44 -21.63 11.01
CA THR A 16 -6.14 -22.25 11.31
C THR A 16 -6.00 -23.64 10.69
N ASP A 17 -7.07 -24.18 10.08
CA ASP A 17 -7.04 -25.46 9.40
C ASP A 17 -6.19 -25.39 8.12
N PRO A 18 -5.10 -26.18 8.01
CA PRO A 18 -4.19 -26.10 6.86
C PRO A 18 -4.88 -26.42 5.52
N GLU A 19 -5.78 -27.41 5.49
CA GLU A 19 -6.48 -27.80 4.26
C GLU A 19 -7.42 -26.68 3.78
N GLN A 20 -8.11 -26.05 4.71
CA GLN A 20 -9.00 -24.94 4.40
C GLN A 20 -8.18 -23.70 3.94
N ARG A 21 -7.05 -23.42 4.58
CA ARG A 21 -6.15 -22.32 4.17
C ARG A 21 -5.63 -22.51 2.76
N GLU A 22 -5.23 -23.73 2.38
CA GLU A 22 -4.77 -24.03 1.02
C GLU A 22 -5.87 -23.80 -0.04
N LYS A 23 -7.10 -24.22 0.27
CA LYS A 23 -8.26 -23.96 -0.61
C LYS A 23 -8.53 -22.46 -0.77
N LEU A 24 -8.52 -21.71 0.33
CA LEU A 24 -8.73 -20.26 0.31
C LEU A 24 -7.61 -19.54 -0.44
N ALA A 25 -6.35 -19.92 -0.22
CA ALA A 25 -5.22 -19.37 -0.97
C ALA A 25 -5.36 -19.60 -2.49
N THR A 26 -5.80 -20.80 -2.89
CA THR A 26 -6.09 -21.10 -4.30
C THR A 26 -7.18 -20.20 -4.84
N GLN A 27 -8.28 -20.01 -4.12
CA GLN A 27 -9.39 -19.13 -4.53
C GLN A 27 -8.98 -17.66 -4.60
N ILE A 28 -8.16 -17.17 -3.65
CA ILE A 28 -7.59 -15.82 -3.66
C ILE A 28 -6.75 -15.65 -4.93
N ASN A 29 -5.85 -16.58 -5.22
CA ASN A 29 -5.02 -16.52 -6.42
C ASN A 29 -5.84 -16.52 -7.71
N GLU A 30 -6.85 -17.37 -7.83
CA GLU A 30 -7.75 -17.39 -8.98
C GLU A 30 -8.52 -16.06 -9.16
N CYS A 31 -8.95 -15.46 -8.06
CA CYS A 31 -9.62 -14.15 -8.08
C CYS A 31 -8.65 -13.04 -8.49
N SER A 32 -7.44 -13.04 -7.94
CA SER A 32 -6.37 -12.08 -8.27
C SER A 32 -5.95 -12.17 -9.74
N MET A 33 -5.83 -13.39 -10.27
CA MET A 33 -5.54 -13.59 -11.71
C MET A 33 -6.68 -13.12 -12.62
N ARG A 34 -7.94 -13.24 -12.19
CA ARG A 34 -9.09 -12.69 -12.94
C ARG A 34 -9.13 -11.17 -12.87
N GLU A 35 -8.81 -10.59 -11.71
CA GLU A 35 -8.70 -9.16 -11.52
C GLU A 35 -7.60 -8.55 -12.41
N ALA A 36 -6.42 -9.15 -12.44
CA ALA A 36 -5.29 -8.71 -13.25
C ALA A 36 -5.58 -8.67 -14.76
N LYS A 37 -6.56 -9.44 -15.25
CA LYS A 37 -6.99 -9.42 -16.66
C LYS A 37 -7.86 -8.21 -17.02
N VAL A 38 -8.50 -7.59 -16.04
CA VAL A 38 -9.47 -6.51 -16.26
C VAL A 38 -9.06 -5.18 -15.62
N SER A 39 -7.95 -5.20 -14.90
CA SER A 39 -7.39 -4.01 -14.27
C SER A 39 -5.90 -3.91 -14.53
N SER A 40 -5.44 -2.70 -14.84
CA SER A 40 -4.01 -2.39 -14.99
C SER A 40 -3.61 -1.42 -13.88
N THR A 41 -2.52 -1.72 -13.18
CA THR A 41 -1.87 -0.75 -12.28
C THR A 41 -1.13 0.32 -13.07
N GLU A 42 -0.88 0.07 -14.36
CA GLU A 42 -0.20 1.00 -15.25
C GLU A 42 -1.09 2.19 -15.65
N ASP A 43 -2.43 2.04 -15.58
CA ASP A 43 -3.36 3.10 -16.01
C ASP A 43 -3.13 4.42 -15.27
N PHE A 44 -2.88 4.35 -13.96
CA PHE A 44 -2.55 5.55 -13.17
C PHE A 44 -1.24 6.21 -13.63
N PHE A 45 -0.20 5.42 -13.83
CA PHE A 45 1.09 5.93 -14.30
C PHE A 45 0.99 6.45 -15.73
N ASN A 46 0.26 5.78 -16.61
CA ASN A 46 -0.01 6.23 -17.96
C ASN A 46 -0.74 7.59 -17.99
N LEU A 47 -1.70 7.80 -17.09
CA LEU A 47 -2.38 9.09 -16.97
C LEU A 47 -1.42 10.20 -16.51
N LEU A 48 -0.51 9.90 -15.58
CA LEU A 48 0.50 10.86 -15.14
C LEU A 48 1.53 11.17 -16.24
N ASP A 49 1.96 10.15 -16.98
CA ASP A 49 2.87 10.33 -18.13
C ASP A 49 2.23 11.20 -19.22
N LEU A 50 0.93 11.02 -19.50
CA LEU A 50 0.19 11.82 -20.46
C LEU A 50 0.16 13.33 -20.14
N ILE A 51 0.19 13.68 -18.86
CA ILE A 51 0.28 15.07 -18.40
C ILE A 51 1.72 15.54 -18.16
N GLY A 52 2.71 14.71 -18.50
CA GLY A 52 4.13 15.04 -18.31
C GLY A 52 4.58 15.06 -16.84
N ALA A 53 3.93 14.28 -15.97
CA ALA A 53 4.39 14.16 -14.60
C ALA A 53 5.67 13.32 -14.53
N GLU A 54 6.63 13.74 -13.70
CA GLU A 54 7.91 13.09 -13.51
C GLU A 54 8.19 12.83 -12.03
N GLY A 55 9.07 11.87 -11.72
CA GLY A 55 9.52 11.59 -10.37
C GLY A 55 8.39 11.09 -9.46
N VAL A 56 7.40 10.39 -10.04
CA VAL A 56 6.28 9.81 -9.29
C VAL A 56 6.80 8.79 -8.29
N ASN A 57 6.66 9.08 -7.00
CA ASN A 57 7.13 8.20 -5.94
C ASN A 57 6.34 8.44 -4.64
N ALA A 58 6.59 7.59 -3.65
CA ALA A 58 6.01 7.71 -2.32
C ALA A 58 6.97 7.15 -1.27
N PHE A 59 6.83 7.60 -0.03
CA PHE A 59 7.51 7.00 1.10
C PHE A 59 6.62 6.96 2.33
N THR A 60 6.89 6.02 3.21
CA THR A 60 6.24 5.89 4.52
C THR A 60 7.28 5.97 5.62
N SER A 61 6.96 6.72 6.66
CA SER A 61 7.72 6.77 7.90
C SER A 61 6.82 6.44 9.11
N PHE A 62 7.29 6.68 10.32
CA PHE A 62 6.50 6.43 11.52
C PHE A 62 5.22 7.28 11.61
N ASP A 63 5.27 8.52 11.12
CA ASP A 63 4.24 9.54 11.33
C ASP A 63 3.58 10.00 10.03
N VAL A 64 4.15 9.69 8.86
CA VAL A 64 3.68 10.22 7.59
C VAL A 64 3.82 9.20 6.46
N THR A 65 2.85 9.18 5.58
CA THR A 65 2.96 8.65 4.22
C THR A 65 2.87 9.82 3.26
N ALA A 66 3.86 9.98 2.39
CA ALA A 66 3.92 11.06 1.42
C ALA A 66 3.97 10.52 0.00
N TYR A 67 3.16 11.10 -0.88
CA TYR A 67 3.16 10.87 -2.32
C TYR A 67 3.67 12.13 -2.98
N HIS A 68 4.63 12.03 -3.86
CA HIS A 68 5.23 13.19 -4.52
C HIS A 68 5.55 12.94 -5.97
N ASN A 69 5.50 13.99 -6.74
CA ASN A 69 5.91 14.05 -8.14
C ASN A 69 6.02 15.50 -8.57
N SER A 70 6.62 15.76 -9.72
CA SER A 70 6.57 17.03 -10.42
C SER A 70 5.65 16.94 -11.64
N PHE A 71 5.09 18.06 -12.04
CA PHE A 71 4.23 18.14 -13.23
C PHE A 71 4.27 19.59 -13.80
N PRO A 72 4.01 19.78 -15.11
CA PRO A 72 3.93 21.10 -15.69
C PRO A 72 2.76 21.92 -15.11
N GLU A 73 2.98 23.22 -14.85
CA GLU A 73 1.96 24.14 -14.31
C GLU A 73 0.63 24.09 -15.09
N ALA A 74 0.70 24.08 -16.41
CA ALA A 74 -0.48 24.03 -17.29
C ALA A 74 -1.38 22.79 -17.06
N GLU A 75 -0.85 21.75 -16.45
CA GLU A 75 -1.55 20.47 -16.18
C GLU A 75 -2.10 20.37 -14.75
N MET A 76 -2.02 21.42 -13.94
CA MET A 76 -2.44 21.41 -12.54
C MET A 76 -3.86 20.86 -12.33
N TYR A 77 -4.83 21.30 -13.13
CA TYR A 77 -6.22 20.83 -12.98
C TYR A 77 -6.38 19.35 -13.32
N ARG A 78 -5.66 18.85 -14.33
CA ARG A 78 -5.68 17.42 -14.66
C ARG A 78 -5.01 16.61 -13.58
N TRP A 79 -3.88 17.09 -13.08
CA TRP A 79 -3.18 16.47 -11.96
C TRP A 79 -4.08 16.37 -10.72
N LEU A 80 -4.71 17.47 -10.33
CA LEU A 80 -5.66 17.50 -9.20
C LEU A 80 -6.83 16.52 -9.42
N THR A 81 -7.35 16.40 -10.64
CA THR A 81 -8.42 15.47 -10.97
C THR A 81 -7.98 14.01 -10.79
N ILE A 82 -6.80 13.65 -11.33
CA ILE A 82 -6.26 12.29 -11.22
C ILE A 82 -6.03 11.90 -9.75
N PHE A 83 -5.41 12.78 -8.97
CA PHE A 83 -5.15 12.49 -7.55
C PHE A 83 -6.41 12.52 -6.70
N SER A 84 -7.37 13.39 -6.98
CA SER A 84 -8.65 13.41 -6.28
C SER A 84 -9.43 12.12 -6.51
N ASP A 85 -9.53 11.65 -7.74
CA ASP A 85 -10.20 10.39 -8.08
C ASP A 85 -9.55 9.21 -7.35
N ARG A 86 -8.23 9.11 -7.39
CA ARG A 86 -7.47 8.09 -6.69
C ARG A 86 -7.72 8.07 -5.17
N LEU A 87 -7.89 9.24 -4.55
CA LEU A 87 -8.04 9.36 -3.10
C LEU A 87 -9.49 9.24 -2.62
N ILE A 88 -10.47 9.58 -3.45
CA ILE A 88 -11.88 9.55 -3.08
C ILE A 88 -12.44 8.13 -3.10
N ASP A 89 -12.10 7.35 -4.13
CA ASP A 89 -12.63 5.98 -4.31
C ASP A 89 -11.51 5.00 -4.67
N PRO A 90 -10.61 4.70 -3.73
CA PRO A 90 -9.50 3.80 -3.98
C PRO A 90 -9.98 2.35 -4.12
N VAL A 91 -9.52 1.68 -5.16
CA VAL A 91 -9.70 0.24 -5.34
C VAL A 91 -8.34 -0.44 -5.18
N PHE A 92 -8.16 -1.22 -4.11
CA PHE A 92 -6.91 -1.94 -3.82
C PHE A 92 -6.79 -3.19 -4.69
N ARG A 93 -6.64 -2.95 -6.00
CA ARG A 93 -6.44 -4.01 -7.00
C ARG A 93 -5.01 -4.54 -6.91
N THR A 94 -4.80 -5.74 -7.42
CA THR A 94 -3.49 -6.40 -7.42
C THR A 94 -2.87 -6.56 -6.02
N PHE A 95 -3.70 -6.54 -4.97
CA PHE A 95 -3.25 -6.61 -3.58
C PHE A 95 -2.34 -7.81 -3.32
N GLN A 96 -2.61 -8.98 -3.92
CA GLN A 96 -1.78 -10.18 -3.75
C GLN A 96 -0.35 -9.97 -4.27
N ALA A 97 -0.20 -9.41 -5.47
CA ALA A 97 1.11 -9.16 -6.06
C ALA A 97 1.90 -8.13 -5.23
N GLU A 98 1.23 -7.08 -4.77
CA GLU A 98 1.87 -6.06 -3.94
C GLU A 98 2.27 -6.60 -2.57
N LEU A 99 1.44 -7.46 -1.97
CA LEU A 99 1.78 -8.13 -0.72
C LEU A 99 3.03 -9.00 -0.85
N GLU A 100 3.17 -9.71 -1.96
CA GLU A 100 4.34 -10.52 -2.26
C GLU A 100 5.60 -9.64 -2.42
N ASN A 101 5.50 -8.50 -3.10
CA ASN A 101 6.59 -7.54 -3.24
C ASN A 101 7.04 -7.00 -1.86
N VAL A 102 6.11 -6.60 -1.01
CA VAL A 102 6.42 -6.12 0.35
C VAL A 102 7.05 -7.23 1.20
N PHE A 103 6.61 -8.48 1.04
CA PHE A 103 7.20 -9.61 1.74
C PHE A 103 8.64 -9.91 1.28
N GLU A 104 8.93 -9.80 -0.01
CA GLU A 104 10.29 -9.90 -0.54
C GLU A 104 11.18 -8.76 -0.04
N GLU A 105 10.67 -7.54 -0.01
CA GLU A 105 11.36 -6.38 0.57
C GLU A 105 11.68 -6.61 2.07
N TYR A 106 10.71 -7.13 2.84
CA TYR A 106 10.96 -7.53 4.22
C TYR A 106 12.11 -8.54 4.33
N ASN A 107 12.13 -9.56 3.48
CA ASN A 107 13.18 -10.58 3.48
C ASN A 107 14.57 -9.97 3.15
N MET A 108 14.65 -8.99 2.25
CA MET A 108 15.90 -8.27 1.96
C MET A 108 16.43 -7.54 3.19
N TYR A 109 15.58 -6.83 3.94
CA TYR A 109 15.97 -6.17 5.19
C TYR A 109 16.32 -7.18 6.29
N ALA A 110 15.56 -8.26 6.41
CA ALA A 110 15.78 -9.31 7.40
C ALA A 110 17.12 -10.05 7.20
N ASN A 111 17.60 -10.12 5.97
CA ASN A 111 18.89 -10.77 5.64
C ASN A 111 20.10 -9.82 5.71
N ASN A 112 19.90 -8.53 5.99
CA ASN A 112 20.97 -7.54 6.08
C ASN A 112 21.38 -7.31 7.56
N PRO A 113 22.63 -7.64 7.96
CA PRO A 113 23.07 -7.49 9.35
C PRO A 113 23.00 -6.05 9.87
N SER A 114 23.31 -5.05 9.02
CA SER A 114 23.24 -3.65 9.41
C SER A 114 21.80 -3.20 9.66
N SER A 115 20.86 -3.66 8.83
CA SER A 115 19.44 -3.39 9.03
C SER A 115 18.92 -4.01 10.31
N GLN A 116 19.34 -5.24 10.63
CA GLN A 116 18.96 -5.91 11.88
C GLN A 116 19.54 -5.19 13.11
N ALA A 117 20.79 -4.76 13.07
CA ALA A 117 21.40 -3.99 14.15
C ALA A 117 20.69 -2.65 14.37
N SER A 118 20.37 -1.93 13.30
CA SER A 118 19.61 -0.67 13.35
C SER A 118 18.20 -0.89 13.92
N LYS A 119 17.52 -1.92 13.48
CA LYS A 119 16.19 -2.31 13.99
C LYS A 119 16.23 -2.58 15.50
N GLN A 120 17.18 -3.41 15.96
CA GLN A 120 17.33 -3.72 17.38
C GLN A 120 17.62 -2.46 18.21
N LEU A 121 18.50 -1.59 17.70
CA LEU A 121 18.81 -0.33 18.36
C LEU A 121 17.55 0.56 18.51
N MET A 122 16.76 0.69 17.46
CA MET A 122 15.52 1.47 17.47
C MET A 122 14.50 0.87 18.45
N GLN A 123 14.35 -0.43 18.47
CA GLN A 123 13.47 -1.13 19.41
C GLN A 123 13.89 -0.93 20.87
N ASP A 124 15.19 -0.95 21.16
CA ASP A 124 15.71 -0.72 22.51
C ASP A 124 15.53 0.73 22.96
N ILE A 125 15.78 1.70 22.08
CA ILE A 125 15.63 3.15 22.36
C ILE A 125 14.16 3.52 22.57
N TYR A 126 13.27 3.01 21.71
CA TYR A 126 11.85 3.40 21.68
C TYR A 126 10.93 2.38 22.34
N LYS A 127 11.45 1.50 23.16
CA LYS A 127 10.71 0.45 23.84
C LYS A 127 9.46 0.99 24.56
N GLY A 128 8.32 0.39 24.29
CA GLY A 128 7.02 0.79 24.84
C GLY A 128 6.39 2.02 24.19
N SER A 129 6.99 2.57 23.15
CA SER A 129 6.43 3.66 22.36
C SER A 129 5.91 3.17 20.99
N PRO A 130 5.07 3.95 20.29
CA PRO A 130 4.66 3.62 18.93
C PRO A 130 5.82 3.48 17.92
N TYR A 131 6.99 4.06 18.20
CA TYR A 131 8.20 3.98 17.37
C TYR A 131 9.02 2.70 17.57
N GLU A 132 8.65 1.83 18.51
CA GLU A 132 9.23 0.50 18.66
C GLU A 132 8.91 -0.41 17.46
N ARG A 133 7.76 -0.16 16.81
CA ARG A 133 7.33 -0.93 15.63
C ARG A 133 8.23 -0.67 14.42
N ASP A 134 8.36 -1.66 13.57
CA ASP A 134 9.04 -1.52 12.29
C ASP A 134 8.10 -0.91 11.23
N VAL A 135 8.59 0.01 10.39
CA VAL A 135 7.80 0.63 9.33
C VAL A 135 7.37 -0.40 8.27
N ILE A 136 8.28 -1.34 7.94
CA ILE A 136 7.95 -2.43 6.99
C ILE A 136 6.90 -3.40 7.52
N GLY A 137 6.57 -3.33 8.81
CA GLY A 137 5.60 -4.21 9.45
C GLY A 137 6.20 -5.51 10.00
N HIS A 138 5.32 -6.46 10.29
CA HIS A 138 5.70 -7.73 10.90
C HIS A 138 5.39 -8.89 9.92
N PRO A 139 6.29 -9.88 9.77
CA PRO A 139 6.14 -10.95 8.78
C PRO A 139 4.87 -11.79 8.99
N GLU A 140 4.41 -11.95 10.22
CA GLU A 140 3.16 -12.68 10.50
C GLU A 140 1.92 -11.95 9.97
N HIS A 141 1.94 -10.60 9.98
CA HIS A 141 0.86 -9.80 9.41
C HIS A 141 0.88 -9.87 7.89
N LEU A 142 2.06 -9.88 7.27
CA LEU A 142 2.21 -10.04 5.82
C LEU A 142 1.75 -11.43 5.34
N LYS A 143 1.92 -12.47 6.16
CA LYS A 143 1.44 -13.83 5.87
C LYS A 143 -0.05 -14.04 6.14
N ASN A 144 -0.67 -13.15 6.92
CA ASN A 144 -2.09 -13.20 7.27
C ASN A 144 -2.74 -11.83 7.00
N PRO A 145 -2.75 -11.35 5.75
CA PRO A 145 -3.26 -10.03 5.42
C PRO A 145 -4.78 -9.99 5.54
N ARG A 146 -5.30 -8.91 6.13
CA ARG A 146 -6.74 -8.59 6.14
C ARG A 146 -7.01 -7.39 5.27
N LEU A 147 -7.49 -7.61 4.07
CA LEU A 147 -7.81 -6.53 3.14
C LEU A 147 -8.92 -5.62 3.68
N SER A 148 -9.91 -6.16 4.39
CA SER A 148 -10.93 -5.38 5.08
C SER A 148 -10.34 -4.38 6.09
N LYS A 149 -9.28 -4.79 6.82
CA LYS A 149 -8.59 -3.91 7.77
C LYS A 149 -7.74 -2.83 7.09
N LEU A 150 -7.17 -3.13 5.93
CA LEU A 150 -6.49 -2.13 5.12
C LEU A 150 -7.47 -1.05 4.64
N ILE A 151 -8.65 -1.46 4.17
CA ILE A 151 -9.72 -0.55 3.74
C ILE A 151 -10.22 0.29 4.93
N GLU A 152 -10.43 -0.32 6.09
CA GLU A 152 -10.82 0.39 7.33
C GLU A 152 -9.76 1.42 7.72
N PHE A 153 -8.47 1.06 7.67
CA PHE A 153 -7.36 1.97 7.92
C PHE A 153 -7.38 3.15 6.94
N TYR A 154 -7.53 2.87 5.65
CA TYR A 154 -7.60 3.91 4.63
C TYR A 154 -8.75 4.88 4.92
N ASN A 155 -9.96 4.38 5.11
CA ASN A 155 -11.15 5.18 5.37
C ASN A 155 -11.07 5.99 6.67
N THR A 156 -10.25 5.54 7.62
CA THR A 156 -10.03 6.24 8.89
C THR A 156 -9.02 7.37 8.77
N TRP A 157 -7.93 7.15 8.05
CA TRP A 157 -6.76 8.03 8.08
C TRP A 157 -6.56 8.88 6.83
N TYR A 158 -7.06 8.42 5.66
CA TYR A 158 -6.99 9.16 4.39
C TYR A 158 -8.22 10.05 4.23
N VAL A 159 -8.36 10.99 5.14
CA VAL A 159 -9.48 11.93 5.20
C VAL A 159 -8.97 13.37 5.16
N PRO A 160 -9.71 14.33 4.59
CA PRO A 160 -9.22 15.69 4.35
C PRO A 160 -8.64 16.42 5.56
N ASN A 161 -9.18 16.16 6.75
CA ASN A 161 -8.69 16.76 8.01
C ASN A 161 -7.41 16.12 8.56
N ASN A 162 -6.95 15.04 7.95
CA ASN A 162 -5.69 14.34 8.29
C ASN A 162 -4.70 14.32 7.13
N MET A 163 -4.95 15.11 6.09
CA MET A 163 -4.12 15.19 4.89
C MET A 163 -3.65 16.62 4.64
N ALA A 164 -2.50 16.78 4.01
CA ALA A 164 -1.99 18.05 3.55
C ALA A 164 -1.66 17.95 2.06
N LEU A 165 -2.16 18.90 1.27
CA LEU A 165 -1.72 19.12 -0.10
C LEU A 165 -0.67 20.23 -0.10
N ILE A 166 0.52 19.93 -0.63
CA ILE A 166 1.63 20.88 -0.72
C ILE A 166 1.98 21.03 -2.21
N LEU A 167 1.74 22.22 -2.75
CA LEU A 167 2.11 22.61 -4.10
C LEU A 167 3.25 23.63 -4.02
N VAL A 168 4.30 23.42 -4.80
CA VAL A 168 5.44 24.33 -4.86
C VAL A 168 5.80 24.55 -6.32
N GLY A 169 5.81 25.80 -6.75
CA GLY A 169 6.09 26.18 -8.14
C GLY A 169 5.71 27.62 -8.44
N ASP A 170 5.81 27.98 -9.73
CA ASP A 170 5.40 29.27 -10.27
C ASP A 170 3.97 29.11 -10.80
N PHE A 171 2.98 29.45 -9.98
CA PHE A 171 1.54 29.38 -10.33
C PHE A 171 0.76 30.47 -9.56
N ASP A 172 -0.34 30.95 -10.16
CA ASP A 172 -1.25 31.97 -9.59
C ASP A 172 -2.24 31.36 -8.56
#